data_70fbc4a6631e91d983874a5e8abcb4c6
#
_entry.id   70fbc4a6631e91d983874a5e8abcb4c6
#
_cell.length_a   1.000
_cell.length_b   1.000
_cell.length_c   1.000
_cell.angle_alpha   90.00
_cell.angle_beta   90.00
_cell.angle_gamma   90.00
#
_symmetry.space_group_name_H-M   'P 1'
#
loop_
_entity.id
_entity.type
_entity.pdbx_description
1 polymer ?
#
loop_
_entity_poly.entity_id
_entity_poly.type
_entity_poly.pdbx_seq_one_letter_code
_entity_poly.pdbx_strand_id
1 'polypeptide(L)'
;TSSQWQETRQHLLESICNLNERRLDDGFNSALALYPPHTLCQQLLLPLLEELELRWRNQFGAQAERVFFYSWLRSKLGARLYHNNRQQHGAPLLLINASELPMAAGLWLTAWLASSAGCPVEVFDWPLPPTELALAVEHIQPRALLLYSSQALNSTQLQRLLGGYDCPCLLVGQVVQIHQHELHAIAAQNPDLSLATDPLAALHSLTDLNLLHS
;
A
#
# COMPACT_ATOMS: atom_id res chain seq x y z
N THR A 1 -20.07 -14.95 -1.14
CA THR A 1 -20.46 -14.99 -2.54
C THR A 1 -20.18 -13.66 -3.24
N SER A 2 -20.08 -13.67 -4.55
CA SER A 2 -19.76 -12.44 -5.33
C SER A 2 -20.86 -11.39 -5.19
N SER A 3 -22.13 -11.80 -5.03
CA SER A 3 -23.23 -10.85 -4.85
C SER A 3 -23.18 -10.16 -3.48
N GLN A 4 -22.76 -10.85 -2.43
CA GLN A 4 -22.60 -10.25 -1.10
C GLN A 4 -21.46 -9.22 -1.10
N TRP A 5 -20.35 -9.51 -1.77
CA TRP A 5 -19.24 -8.55 -1.91
C TRP A 5 -19.68 -7.32 -2.69
N GLN A 6 -20.47 -7.52 -3.74
CA GLN A 6 -21.00 -6.42 -4.53
C GLN A 6 -21.93 -5.52 -3.71
N GLU A 7 -22.81 -6.11 -2.90
CA GLU A 7 -23.70 -5.36 -2.00
C GLU A 7 -22.91 -4.56 -0.95
N THR A 8 -21.91 -5.18 -0.34
CA THR A 8 -21.05 -4.52 0.64
C THR A 8 -20.29 -3.36 0.00
N ARG A 9 -19.73 -3.59 -1.19
CA ARG A 9 -19.02 -2.55 -1.93
C ARG A 9 -19.94 -1.37 -2.27
N GLN A 10 -21.15 -1.66 -2.71
CA GLN A 10 -22.15 -0.65 -3.03
C GLN A 10 -22.54 0.18 -1.80
N HIS A 11 -22.68 -0.46 -0.66
CA HIS A 11 -22.97 0.21 0.61
C HIS A 11 -21.85 1.18 0.99
N LEU A 12 -20.59 0.74 0.89
CA LEU A 12 -19.44 1.61 1.16
C LEU A 12 -19.36 2.76 0.16
N LEU A 13 -19.61 2.48 -1.12
CA LEU A 13 -19.60 3.50 -2.16
C LEU A 13 -20.64 4.60 -1.89
N GLU A 14 -21.85 4.22 -1.52
CA GLU A 14 -22.92 5.17 -1.16
C GLU A 14 -22.52 6.03 0.04
N SER A 15 -21.89 5.42 1.05
CA SER A 15 -21.41 6.13 2.22
C SER A 15 -20.35 7.18 1.84
N ILE A 16 -19.46 6.85 0.91
CA ILE A 16 -18.43 7.76 0.40
C ILE A 16 -19.07 8.90 -0.39
N CYS A 17 -19.99 8.58 -1.29
CA CYS A 17 -20.69 9.59 -2.10
C CYS A 17 -21.46 10.60 -1.26
N ASN A 18 -21.95 10.18 -0.11
CA ASN A 18 -22.71 11.03 0.81
C ASN A 18 -21.82 11.62 1.92
N LEU A 19 -20.51 11.41 1.86
CA LEU A 19 -19.55 11.85 2.85
C LEU A 19 -19.96 11.47 4.28
N ASN A 20 -20.49 10.25 4.44
CA ASN A 20 -21.02 9.74 5.70
C ASN A 20 -19.99 8.84 6.37
N GLU A 21 -19.17 9.41 7.23
CA GLU A 21 -18.06 8.73 7.90
C GLU A 21 -18.56 7.59 8.80
N ARG A 22 -19.62 7.82 9.56
CA ARG A 22 -20.14 6.79 10.46
C ARG A 22 -20.63 5.55 9.71
N ARG A 23 -21.37 5.73 8.63
CA ARG A 23 -21.84 4.60 7.80
C ARG A 23 -20.69 3.87 7.14
N LEU A 24 -19.70 4.62 6.66
CA LEU A 24 -18.51 4.02 6.05
C LEU A 24 -17.76 3.16 7.08
N ASP A 25 -17.52 3.72 8.26
CA ASP A 25 -16.76 3.04 9.31
C ASP A 25 -17.52 1.81 9.85
N ASP A 26 -18.80 1.94 10.09
CA ASP A 26 -19.64 0.84 10.55
C ASP A 26 -19.67 -0.30 9.51
N GLY A 27 -19.82 0.03 8.23
CA GLY A 27 -19.84 -0.95 7.15
C GLY A 27 -18.51 -1.69 7.03
N PHE A 28 -17.41 -0.98 7.12
CA PHE A 28 -16.08 -1.59 7.10
C PHE A 28 -15.83 -2.46 8.33
N ASN A 29 -16.20 -1.98 9.52
CA ASN A 29 -16.05 -2.75 10.76
C ASN A 29 -16.85 -4.06 10.73
N SER A 30 -18.05 -4.03 10.15
CA SER A 30 -18.88 -5.23 10.00
C SER A 30 -18.17 -6.27 9.12
N ALA A 31 -17.58 -5.83 8.01
CA ALA A 31 -16.83 -6.73 7.12
C ALA A 31 -15.57 -7.25 7.82
N LEU A 32 -14.87 -6.38 8.54
CA LEU A 32 -13.62 -6.71 9.25
C LEU A 32 -13.87 -7.75 10.36
N ALA A 33 -15.04 -7.75 10.98
CA ALA A 33 -15.41 -8.73 11.98
C ALA A 33 -15.62 -10.14 11.40
N LEU A 34 -15.92 -10.24 10.11
CA LEU A 34 -16.24 -11.50 9.45
C LEU A 34 -15.11 -12.09 8.62
N TYR A 35 -14.21 -11.26 8.12
CA TYR A 35 -13.20 -11.69 7.13
C TYR A 35 -11.81 -11.21 7.49
N PRO A 36 -10.77 -11.99 7.16
CA PRO A 36 -9.39 -11.57 7.38
C PRO A 36 -8.96 -10.46 6.40
N PRO A 37 -7.93 -9.70 6.74
CA PRO A 37 -7.46 -8.57 5.90
C PRO A 37 -7.16 -8.93 4.45
N HIS A 38 -6.55 -10.07 4.18
CA HIS A 38 -6.25 -10.52 2.82
C HIS A 38 -7.54 -10.62 1.98
N THR A 39 -8.57 -11.26 2.54
CA THR A 39 -9.86 -11.43 1.87
C THR A 39 -10.55 -10.09 1.65
N LEU A 40 -10.55 -9.22 2.66
CA LEU A 40 -11.12 -7.88 2.53
C LEU A 40 -10.41 -7.05 1.46
N CYS A 41 -9.10 -7.13 1.41
CA CYS A 41 -8.32 -6.42 0.39
C CYS A 41 -8.68 -6.92 -1.01
N GLN A 42 -8.70 -8.23 -1.20
CA GLN A 42 -8.96 -8.85 -2.50
C GLN A 42 -10.38 -8.65 -2.98
N GLN A 43 -11.36 -8.91 -2.11
CA GLN A 43 -12.77 -8.96 -2.51
C GLN A 43 -13.51 -7.63 -2.37
N LEU A 44 -13.03 -6.73 -1.52
CA LEU A 44 -13.75 -5.50 -1.21
C LEU A 44 -12.94 -4.23 -1.53
N LEU A 45 -11.77 -4.07 -0.92
CA LEU A 45 -11.07 -2.78 -0.96
C LEU A 45 -10.43 -2.48 -2.32
N LEU A 46 -9.75 -3.44 -2.94
CA LEU A 46 -9.16 -3.20 -4.27
C LEU A 46 -10.23 -2.98 -5.34
N PRO A 47 -11.33 -3.78 -5.40
CA PRO A 47 -12.42 -3.47 -6.32
C PRO A 47 -13.10 -2.13 -6.04
N LEU A 48 -13.26 -1.76 -4.77
CA LEU A 48 -13.82 -0.45 -4.40
C LEU A 48 -12.94 0.70 -4.87
N LEU A 49 -11.64 0.60 -4.66
CA LEU A 49 -10.68 1.62 -5.12
C LEU A 49 -10.70 1.77 -6.64
N GLU A 50 -10.75 0.68 -7.36
CA GLU A 50 -10.84 0.70 -8.82
C GLU A 50 -12.10 1.43 -9.29
N GLU A 51 -13.24 1.12 -8.68
CA GLU A 51 -14.52 1.77 -8.98
C GLU A 51 -14.49 3.26 -8.65
N LEU A 52 -13.92 3.63 -7.49
CA LEU A 52 -13.78 5.01 -7.07
C LEU A 52 -12.87 5.81 -8.00
N GLU A 53 -11.73 5.25 -8.41
CA GLU A 53 -10.81 5.93 -9.33
C GLU A 53 -11.46 6.19 -10.69
N LEU A 54 -12.25 5.24 -11.20
CA LEU A 54 -13.02 5.43 -12.41
C LEU A 54 -14.06 6.55 -12.25
N ARG A 55 -14.79 6.55 -11.15
CA ARG A 55 -15.79 7.55 -10.82
C ARG A 55 -15.19 8.95 -10.73
N TRP A 56 -14.04 9.08 -10.10
CA TRP A 56 -13.43 10.38 -9.80
C TRP A 56 -12.76 11.04 -11.01
N ARG A 57 -12.55 10.32 -12.09
CA ARG A 57 -11.86 10.87 -13.27
C ARG A 57 -12.62 12.00 -13.96
N ASN A 58 -13.95 11.93 -13.98
CA ASN A 58 -14.77 12.80 -14.83
C ASN A 58 -15.95 13.45 -14.08
N GLN A 59 -15.89 13.57 -12.76
CA GLN A 59 -17.05 13.99 -11.99
C GLN A 59 -16.78 15.23 -11.15
N PHE A 60 -17.73 16.18 -11.18
CA PHE A 60 -17.72 17.33 -10.28
C PHE A 60 -17.92 16.85 -8.83
N GLY A 61 -17.15 17.42 -7.89
CA GLY A 61 -17.19 17.00 -6.50
C GLY A 61 -16.32 15.78 -6.18
N ALA A 62 -15.68 15.18 -7.16
CA ALA A 62 -14.80 14.04 -7.00
C ALA A 62 -13.70 14.26 -5.97
N GLN A 63 -13.17 15.48 -5.91
CA GLN A 63 -12.08 15.82 -5.00
C GLN A 63 -12.53 15.74 -3.53
N ALA A 64 -13.75 16.16 -3.22
CA ALA A 64 -14.29 16.05 -1.86
C ALA A 64 -14.42 14.58 -1.43
N GLU A 65 -14.94 13.72 -2.31
CA GLU A 65 -15.06 12.29 -2.06
C GLU A 65 -13.68 11.65 -1.88
N ARG A 66 -12.72 12.01 -2.72
CA ARG A 66 -11.36 11.48 -2.68
C ARG A 66 -10.67 11.84 -1.36
N VAL A 67 -10.71 13.10 -0.97
CA VAL A 67 -10.12 13.57 0.28
C VAL A 67 -10.78 12.90 1.49
N PHE A 68 -12.11 12.82 1.47
CA PHE A 68 -12.88 12.16 2.52
C PHE A 68 -12.45 10.70 2.70
N PHE A 69 -12.47 9.94 1.60
CA PHE A 69 -12.19 8.50 1.66
C PHE A 69 -10.74 8.23 2.05
N TYR A 70 -9.78 8.94 1.45
CA TYR A 70 -8.37 8.71 1.75
C TYR A 70 -7.99 9.14 3.16
N SER A 71 -8.59 10.21 3.67
CA SER A 71 -8.39 10.61 5.07
C SER A 71 -8.88 9.54 6.04
N TRP A 72 -10.08 9.01 5.77
CA TRP A 72 -10.63 7.92 6.57
C TRP A 72 -9.75 6.67 6.48
N LEU A 73 -9.37 6.26 5.26
CA LEU A 73 -8.58 5.04 5.04
C LEU A 73 -7.23 5.10 5.76
N ARG A 74 -6.51 6.21 5.60
CA ARG A 74 -5.22 6.39 6.27
C ARG A 74 -5.37 6.29 7.79
N SER A 75 -6.34 6.98 8.35
CA SER A 75 -6.59 6.98 9.81
C SER A 75 -6.99 5.59 10.30
N LYS A 76 -7.87 4.91 9.57
CA LYS A 76 -8.36 3.58 9.92
C LYS A 76 -7.23 2.54 9.92
N LEU A 77 -6.48 2.48 8.84
CA LEU A 77 -5.38 1.52 8.70
C LEU A 77 -4.20 1.90 9.61
N GLY A 78 -3.88 3.18 9.71
CA GLY A 78 -2.81 3.66 10.58
C GLY A 78 -3.01 3.29 12.04
N ALA A 79 -4.22 3.43 12.56
CA ALA A 79 -4.55 3.04 13.92
C ALA A 79 -4.29 1.54 14.16
N ARG A 80 -4.64 0.70 13.18
CA ARG A 80 -4.41 -0.74 13.22
C ARG A 80 -2.91 -1.08 13.21
N LEU A 81 -2.16 -0.41 12.36
CA LEU A 81 -0.71 -0.61 12.25
C LEU A 81 -0.01 -0.33 13.57
N TYR A 82 -0.29 0.82 14.18
CA TYR A 82 0.34 1.22 15.43
C TYR A 82 -0.06 0.31 16.58
N HIS A 83 -1.30 -0.14 16.62
CA HIS A 83 -1.73 -1.13 17.62
C HIS A 83 -0.97 -2.44 17.47
N ASN A 84 -0.85 -2.96 16.25
CA ASN A 84 -0.15 -4.20 15.98
C ASN A 84 1.35 -4.10 16.27
N ASN A 85 1.98 -2.97 15.91
CA ASN A 85 3.42 -2.76 16.11
C ASN A 85 3.83 -2.92 17.58
N ARG A 86 2.98 -2.51 18.51
CA ARG A 86 3.28 -2.63 19.94
C ARG A 86 3.41 -4.07 20.43
N GLN A 87 2.84 -5.01 19.69
CA GLN A 87 2.83 -6.43 20.02
C GLN A 87 3.80 -7.24 19.18
N GLN A 88 4.49 -6.59 18.24
CA GLN A 88 5.38 -7.23 17.28
C GLN A 88 6.82 -6.82 17.52
N HIS A 89 7.75 -7.70 17.18
CA HIS A 89 9.16 -7.51 17.47
C HIS A 89 10.03 -7.72 16.23
N GLY A 90 11.27 -7.25 16.34
CA GLY A 90 12.25 -7.37 15.28
C GLY A 90 12.32 -6.13 14.40
N ALA A 91 13.18 -6.17 13.39
CA ALA A 91 13.36 -5.07 12.46
C ALA A 91 12.08 -4.85 11.66
N PRO A 92 11.65 -3.59 11.46
CA PRO A 92 10.44 -3.32 10.72
C PRO A 92 10.63 -3.46 9.20
N LEU A 93 9.53 -3.65 8.49
CA LEU A 93 9.44 -3.38 7.07
C LEU A 93 9.24 -1.86 6.93
N LEU A 94 10.13 -1.20 6.17
CA LEU A 94 10.02 0.24 5.92
C LEU A 94 9.32 0.45 4.58
N LEU A 95 8.18 1.13 4.60
CA LEU A 95 7.38 1.41 3.42
C LEU A 95 7.44 2.90 3.10
N ILE A 96 7.81 3.22 1.87
CA ILE A 96 8.06 4.57 1.41
C ILE A 96 7.08 4.92 0.29
N ASN A 97 6.44 6.08 0.38
CA ASN A 97 5.70 6.66 -0.73
C ASN A 97 6.70 7.26 -1.73
N ALA A 98 6.93 6.54 -2.83
CA ALA A 98 7.84 6.98 -3.89
C ALA A 98 7.12 7.79 -4.96
N SER A 99 5.82 8.02 -4.83
CA SER A 99 5.03 8.86 -5.75
C SER A 99 5.02 10.32 -5.26
N GLU A 100 4.58 11.21 -6.12
CA GLU A 100 4.37 12.62 -5.76
C GLU A 100 2.98 12.88 -5.16
N LEU A 101 2.16 11.83 -5.05
CA LEU A 101 0.81 11.94 -4.50
C LEU A 101 0.86 12.06 -2.98
N PRO A 102 0.00 12.90 -2.39
CA PRO A 102 -0.02 13.09 -0.92
C PRO A 102 -0.54 11.86 -0.16
N MET A 103 -1.23 10.96 -0.86
CA MET A 103 -1.76 9.72 -0.28
C MET A 103 -1.66 8.61 -1.33
N ALA A 104 -1.11 7.49 -0.93
CA ALA A 104 -1.03 6.30 -1.76
C ALA A 104 -1.79 5.15 -1.06
N ALA A 105 -3.02 4.89 -1.52
CA ALA A 105 -3.87 3.88 -0.91
C ALA A 105 -3.20 2.50 -0.89
N GLY A 106 -2.55 2.12 -2.00
CA GLY A 106 -1.87 0.83 -2.10
C GLY A 106 -0.70 0.68 -1.12
N LEU A 107 -0.03 1.77 -0.78
CA LEU A 107 1.01 1.77 0.25
C LEU A 107 0.43 1.38 1.61
N TRP A 108 -0.67 2.03 2.00
CA TRP A 108 -1.32 1.76 3.27
C TRP A 108 -1.95 0.36 3.33
N LEU A 109 -2.53 -0.11 2.22
CA LEU A 109 -3.06 -1.48 2.13
C LEU A 109 -1.95 -2.51 2.28
N THR A 110 -0.81 -2.30 1.61
CA THR A 110 0.34 -3.20 1.73
C THR A 110 0.86 -3.25 3.16
N ALA A 111 0.99 -2.09 3.81
CA ALA A 111 1.43 -1.99 5.19
C ALA A 111 0.46 -2.73 6.14
N TRP A 112 -0.84 -2.56 5.93
CA TRP A 112 -1.86 -3.22 6.72
C TRP A 112 -1.83 -4.74 6.55
N LEU A 113 -1.66 -5.23 5.33
CA LEU A 113 -1.54 -6.67 5.07
C LEU A 113 -0.30 -7.26 5.76
N ALA A 114 0.85 -6.61 5.64
CA ALA A 114 2.08 -7.06 6.29
C ALA A 114 1.96 -7.04 7.82
N SER A 115 1.41 -5.96 8.37
CA SER A 115 1.16 -5.81 9.80
C SER A 115 0.23 -6.89 10.33
N SER A 116 -0.84 -7.19 9.61
CA SER A 116 -1.82 -8.22 10.00
C SER A 116 -1.22 -9.63 9.92
N ALA A 117 -0.18 -9.81 9.12
CA ALA A 117 0.55 -11.08 9.01
C ALA A 117 1.66 -11.24 10.06
N GLY A 118 1.83 -10.25 10.95
CA GLY A 118 2.77 -10.34 12.06
C GLY A 118 4.06 -9.53 11.92
N CYS A 119 4.19 -8.73 10.86
CA CYS A 119 5.40 -7.95 10.58
C CYS A 119 5.26 -6.53 11.15
N PRO A 120 6.19 -6.05 11.99
CA PRO A 120 6.21 -4.63 12.34
C PRO A 120 6.50 -3.79 11.12
N VAL A 121 5.82 -2.66 10.99
CA VAL A 121 5.92 -1.79 9.80
C VAL A 121 6.12 -0.34 10.20
N GLU A 122 6.87 0.40 9.39
CA GLU A 122 6.94 1.85 9.47
C GLU A 122 6.59 2.42 8.09
N VAL A 123 5.70 3.41 8.06
CA VAL A 123 5.22 4.01 6.81
C VAL A 123 5.66 5.46 6.75
N PHE A 124 6.45 5.79 5.73
CA PHE A 124 6.80 7.16 5.40
C PHE A 124 5.95 7.57 4.20
N ASP A 125 4.83 8.23 4.46
CA ASP A 125 3.85 8.56 3.42
C ASP A 125 4.09 9.91 2.74
N TRP A 126 5.02 10.71 3.25
CA TRP A 126 5.48 11.94 2.60
C TRP A 126 6.68 11.65 1.69
N PRO A 127 6.81 12.37 0.57
CA PRO A 127 7.98 12.20 -0.30
C PRO A 127 9.29 12.47 0.43
N LEU A 128 10.27 11.63 0.18
CA LEU A 128 11.61 11.73 0.79
C LEU A 128 12.64 11.74 -0.33
N PRO A 129 13.59 12.70 -0.32
CA PRO A 129 14.67 12.69 -1.31
C PRO A 129 15.48 11.39 -1.24
N PRO A 130 15.93 10.82 -2.38
CA PRO A 130 16.67 9.55 -2.38
C PRO A 130 17.91 9.54 -1.48
N THR A 131 18.61 10.68 -1.35
CA THR A 131 19.77 10.80 -0.48
C THR A 131 19.41 10.65 1.00
N GLU A 132 18.25 11.16 1.40
CA GLU A 132 17.76 11.03 2.77
C GLU A 132 17.13 9.67 3.02
N LEU A 133 16.65 9.01 1.98
CA LEU A 133 16.15 7.65 2.08
C LEU A 133 17.27 6.68 2.52
N ALA A 134 18.45 6.80 1.94
CA ALA A 134 19.61 6.00 2.34
C ALA A 134 19.95 6.22 3.82
N LEU A 135 19.86 7.46 4.30
CA LEU A 135 20.06 7.79 5.71
C LEU A 135 19.01 7.14 6.61
N ALA A 136 17.73 7.17 6.20
CA ALA A 136 16.65 6.56 6.94
C ALA A 136 16.84 5.02 7.05
N VAL A 137 17.25 4.39 5.96
CA VAL A 137 17.54 2.94 5.95
C VAL A 137 18.71 2.62 6.89
N GLU A 138 19.76 3.45 6.89
CA GLU A 138 20.90 3.27 7.77
C GLU A 138 20.51 3.35 9.25
N HIS A 139 19.66 4.31 9.62
CA HIS A 139 19.22 4.49 11.00
C HIS A 139 18.22 3.44 11.46
N ILE A 140 17.24 3.12 10.63
CA ILE A 140 16.15 2.20 10.99
C ILE A 140 16.60 0.75 10.90
N GLN A 141 17.50 0.44 9.97
CA GLN A 141 17.95 -0.92 9.67
C GLN A 141 16.78 -1.88 9.45
N PRO A 142 15.92 -1.60 8.46
CA PRO A 142 14.72 -2.41 8.24
C PRO A 142 15.10 -3.81 7.72
N ARG A 143 14.20 -4.75 7.93
CA ARG A 143 14.36 -6.10 7.35
C ARG A 143 14.23 -6.08 5.83
N ALA A 144 13.48 -5.12 5.30
CA ALA A 144 13.33 -4.87 3.88
C ALA A 144 12.81 -3.45 3.67
N LEU A 145 13.08 -2.91 2.48
CA LEU A 145 12.59 -1.60 2.03
C LEU A 145 11.55 -1.83 0.95
N LEU A 146 10.36 -1.26 1.11
CA LEU A 146 9.31 -1.31 0.11
C LEU A 146 9.01 0.09 -0.41
N LEU A 147 9.20 0.28 -1.71
CA LEU A 147 8.97 1.54 -2.39
C LEU A 147 7.68 1.41 -3.19
N TYR A 148 6.72 2.29 -2.93
CA TYR A 148 5.41 2.23 -3.59
C TYR A 148 5.21 3.45 -4.50
N SER A 149 4.79 3.22 -5.75
CA SER A 149 4.33 4.28 -6.63
C SER A 149 3.22 3.78 -7.55
N SER A 150 2.16 4.57 -7.67
CA SER A 150 1.10 4.36 -8.66
C SER A 150 1.34 5.17 -9.93
N GLN A 151 2.43 5.93 -9.99
CA GLN A 151 2.77 6.83 -11.08
C GLN A 151 4.03 6.39 -11.80
N ALA A 152 4.15 6.81 -13.07
CA ALA A 152 5.38 6.64 -13.81
C ALA A 152 6.51 7.45 -13.16
N LEU A 153 7.71 6.92 -13.21
CA LEU A 153 8.94 7.58 -12.79
C LEU A 153 9.89 7.64 -13.97
N ASN A 154 10.68 8.70 -14.09
CA ASN A 154 11.68 8.74 -15.17
C ASN A 154 12.87 7.82 -14.83
N SER A 155 13.68 7.50 -15.83
CA SER A 155 14.82 6.59 -15.68
C SER A 155 15.78 7.03 -14.60
N THR A 156 16.05 8.34 -14.50
CA THR A 156 16.94 8.90 -13.48
C THR A 156 16.38 8.70 -12.07
N GLN A 157 15.07 8.93 -11.90
CA GLN A 157 14.38 8.69 -10.63
C GLN A 157 14.43 7.22 -10.23
N LEU A 158 14.15 6.32 -11.19
CA LEU A 158 14.22 4.87 -10.94
C LEU A 158 15.61 4.44 -10.51
N GLN A 159 16.65 4.89 -11.21
CA GLN A 159 18.03 4.53 -10.89
C GLN A 159 18.43 5.02 -9.51
N ARG A 160 18.07 6.26 -9.14
CA ARG A 160 18.36 6.81 -7.82
C ARG A 160 17.62 6.06 -6.71
N LEU A 161 16.34 5.74 -6.96
CA LEU A 161 15.48 5.07 -5.99
C LEU A 161 15.93 3.64 -5.75
N LEU A 162 16.41 2.95 -6.80
CA LEU A 162 16.85 1.55 -6.74
C LEU A 162 18.37 1.42 -6.59
N GLY A 163 19.06 2.44 -6.15
CA GLY A 163 20.51 2.60 -6.14
C GLY A 163 21.30 1.75 -5.17
N GLY A 164 20.72 0.69 -4.63
CA GLY A 164 21.43 -0.26 -3.78
C GLY A 164 21.32 0.08 -2.29
N TYR A 165 20.68 -0.82 -1.56
CA TYR A 165 20.56 -0.77 -0.10
C TYR A 165 21.06 -2.10 0.46
N ASP A 166 21.49 -2.09 1.71
CA ASP A 166 22.02 -3.29 2.39
C ASP A 166 20.91 -4.26 2.83
N CYS A 167 19.70 -4.09 2.36
CA CYS A 167 18.56 -4.95 2.66
C CYS A 167 17.77 -5.27 1.39
N PRO A 168 16.94 -6.31 1.41
CA PRO A 168 16.04 -6.57 0.28
C PRO A 168 15.14 -5.38 -0.01
N CYS A 169 14.89 -5.13 -1.30
CA CYS A 169 14.08 -4.03 -1.76
C CYS A 169 12.94 -4.55 -2.64
N LEU A 170 11.74 -4.03 -2.43
CA LEU A 170 10.59 -4.30 -3.27
C LEU A 170 10.11 -2.99 -3.89
N LEU A 171 9.87 -3.00 -5.18
CA LEU A 171 9.17 -1.91 -5.86
C LEU A 171 7.76 -2.37 -6.17
N VAL A 172 6.77 -1.62 -5.72
CA VAL A 172 5.37 -2.02 -5.71
C VAL A 172 4.48 -0.94 -6.31
N GLY A 173 3.46 -1.35 -7.03
CA GLY A 173 2.43 -0.50 -7.57
C GLY A 173 2.40 -0.48 -9.09
N GLN A 174 1.59 0.39 -9.66
CA GLN A 174 1.41 0.50 -11.11
C GLN A 174 2.70 0.89 -11.84
N VAL A 175 3.65 1.52 -11.15
CA VAL A 175 4.98 1.83 -11.69
C VAL A 175 5.66 0.59 -12.29
N VAL A 176 5.46 -0.57 -11.67
CA VAL A 176 6.03 -1.85 -12.13
C VAL A 176 5.48 -2.23 -13.51
N GLN A 177 4.18 -2.05 -13.70
CA GLN A 177 3.52 -2.34 -14.97
C GLN A 177 3.86 -1.30 -16.04
N ILE A 178 3.91 -0.03 -15.66
CA ILE A 178 4.23 1.08 -16.57
C ILE A 178 5.65 0.92 -17.15
N HIS A 179 6.62 0.56 -16.31
CA HIS A 179 8.03 0.42 -16.70
C HIS A 179 8.48 -1.03 -16.77
N GLN A 180 7.60 -1.92 -17.21
CA GLN A 180 7.79 -3.37 -17.16
C GLN A 180 9.13 -3.83 -17.77
N HIS A 181 9.45 -3.35 -18.96
CA HIS A 181 10.69 -3.79 -19.66
C HIS A 181 11.94 -3.32 -18.94
N GLU A 182 12.00 -2.05 -18.57
CA GLU A 182 13.16 -1.47 -17.88
C GLU A 182 13.37 -2.13 -16.53
N LEU A 183 12.29 -2.31 -15.75
CA LEU A 183 12.38 -2.89 -14.41
C LEU A 183 12.75 -4.37 -14.43
N HIS A 184 12.26 -5.14 -15.38
CA HIS A 184 12.66 -6.54 -15.51
C HIS A 184 14.15 -6.67 -15.80
N ALA A 185 14.72 -5.78 -16.63
CA ALA A 185 16.15 -5.76 -16.89
C ALA A 185 16.96 -5.40 -15.63
N ILE A 186 16.50 -4.42 -14.85
CA ILE A 186 17.15 -4.03 -13.60
C ILE A 186 17.07 -5.16 -12.58
N ALA A 187 15.91 -5.79 -12.42
CA ALA A 187 15.71 -6.88 -11.47
C ALA A 187 16.53 -8.13 -11.83
N ALA A 188 16.74 -8.39 -13.09
CA ALA A 188 17.57 -9.52 -13.55
C ALA A 188 19.03 -9.38 -13.10
N GLN A 189 19.51 -8.14 -12.91
CA GLN A 189 20.89 -7.86 -12.47
C GLN A 189 20.99 -7.59 -10.98
N ASN A 190 19.87 -7.56 -10.26
CA ASN A 190 19.83 -7.25 -8.83
C ASN A 190 18.97 -8.29 -8.11
N PRO A 191 19.58 -9.34 -7.53
CA PRO A 191 18.84 -10.42 -6.89
C PRO A 191 18.07 -9.97 -5.64
N ASP A 192 18.44 -8.85 -5.05
CA ASP A 192 17.75 -8.31 -3.87
C ASP A 192 16.55 -7.44 -4.19
N LEU A 193 16.28 -7.19 -5.48
CA LEU A 193 15.12 -6.42 -5.93
C LEU A 193 13.99 -7.34 -6.37
N SER A 194 12.82 -7.13 -5.80
CA SER A 194 11.57 -7.80 -6.19
C SER A 194 10.56 -6.77 -6.68
N LEU A 195 9.70 -7.19 -7.61
CA LEU A 195 8.70 -6.33 -8.24
C LEU A 195 7.31 -6.90 -7.99
N ALA A 196 6.36 -6.03 -7.64
CA ALA A 196 4.96 -6.43 -7.45
C ALA A 196 4.03 -5.31 -7.94
N THR A 197 2.97 -5.67 -8.65
CA THR A 197 2.07 -4.69 -9.26
C THR A 197 1.01 -4.15 -8.32
N ASP A 198 0.71 -4.87 -7.23
CA ASP A 198 -0.36 -4.49 -6.30
C ASP A 198 -0.05 -5.00 -4.87
N PRO A 199 -0.85 -4.60 -3.87
CA PRO A 199 -0.60 -5.00 -2.47
C PRO A 199 -0.64 -6.51 -2.22
N LEU A 200 -1.50 -7.24 -2.91
CA LEU A 200 -1.60 -8.70 -2.74
C LEU A 200 -0.36 -9.40 -3.29
N ALA A 201 0.10 -8.98 -4.46
CA ALA A 201 1.34 -9.50 -5.04
C ALA A 201 2.54 -9.16 -4.16
N ALA A 202 2.56 -7.98 -3.56
CA ALA A 202 3.60 -7.58 -2.61
C ALA A 202 3.61 -8.48 -1.37
N LEU A 203 2.44 -8.76 -0.81
CA LEU A 203 2.32 -9.66 0.34
C LEU A 203 2.83 -11.07 -0.01
N HIS A 204 2.49 -11.55 -1.20
CA HIS A 204 2.96 -12.85 -1.71
C HIS A 204 4.49 -12.87 -1.82
N SER A 205 5.10 -11.83 -2.36
CA SER A 205 6.55 -11.70 -2.45
C SER A 205 7.21 -11.67 -1.07
N LEU A 206 6.63 -10.94 -0.13
CA LEU A 206 7.14 -10.89 1.26
C LEU A 206 7.07 -12.26 1.93
N THR A 207 6.03 -13.02 1.66
CA THR A 207 5.88 -14.38 2.17
C THR A 207 6.96 -15.29 1.58
N ASP A 208 7.13 -15.27 0.25
CA ASP A 208 8.10 -16.10 -0.46
C ASP A 208 9.55 -15.79 -0.03
N LEU A 209 9.84 -14.54 0.26
CA LEU A 209 11.16 -14.10 0.74
C LEU A 209 11.35 -14.29 2.25
N ASN A 210 10.34 -14.81 2.93
CA ASN A 210 10.33 -15.03 4.38
C ASN A 210 10.61 -13.75 5.17
N LEU A 211 10.02 -12.63 4.75
CA LEU A 211 10.24 -11.32 5.36
C LEU A 211 9.12 -10.91 6.34
N LEU A 212 8.05 -11.70 6.48
CA LEU A 212 6.93 -11.36 7.37
C LEU A 212 7.18 -11.80 8.82
N HIS A 213 8.05 -12.76 9.02
CA HIS A 213 8.38 -13.29 10.36
C HIS A 213 9.84 -13.02 10.71
N SER A 214 10.09 -12.83 12.00
CA SER A 214 11.45 -12.65 12.53
C SER A 214 12.23 -13.96 12.59
#